data_9955ca24f705129ed1e1c22838a54116
#
_entry.id   9955ca24f705129ed1e1c22838a54116
#
_cell.length_a   1.000
_cell.length_b   1.000
_cell.length_c   1.000
_cell.angle_alpha   90.00
_cell.angle_beta   90.00
_cell.angle_gamma   90.00
#
_symmetry.space_group_name_H-M   'P 1'
#
loop_
_entity.id
_entity.type
_entity.pdbx_description
1 polymer ?
#
loop_
_entity_poly.entity_id
_entity_poly.type
_entity_poly.pdbx_seq_one_letter_code
_entity_poly.pdbx_strand_id
1 'polypeptide(L)'
;MNEKTNSNFTKAARPVDAPFLWMVLKRYVLMICVVALLGGGVAGVLRFVCGSPSYTVEVSFLVQTVKGTLNPDTEELQVITNSGDVDGATRVASTAAALLLEDYALERVLSALAEQGRDYTKTDMKDLLTVTSEGQIITATVCAGDRDLVLAVAQAAEQAFPDIVDHYFGVDPALKGEQTGACAVALTNLAEQNGNAAVSQSSRNLPVYVCLGLLAAGALSYLIALILAYYDPRVRDTEELKRVTELPILGRIPAGGALLHQTPPASAVIAYEELRTVLLRRQEGKKVFAVTSDAAGVPSSAVAMNLALSFAKSGKRVLLVDGNLRRDSASCGVSPSVQGGDLGQLLRRGAEDKRALCLPSGIHENLSVIQSGGAHSTPAELLASEAMGGLLDYARTQYDAVILDMPSLGGCGDAVILADQVDGYILTARAGVSKAVGLRSALEKLNLCHACTAGLVWLTNPAKP
;
A
#
# COMPACT_ATOMS: atom_id res chain seq x y z
N MET A 1 24.81 28.34 36.11
CA MET A 1 25.58 27.94 34.90
C MET A 1 25.05 26.59 34.43
N ASN A 2 23.99 26.61 33.61
CA ASN A 2 23.56 25.47 32.77
C ASN A 2 22.36 25.90 31.91
N GLU A 3 22.66 26.80 30.95
CA GLU A 3 21.69 27.25 29.92
C GLU A 3 21.85 26.48 28.57
N LYS A 4 22.39 25.28 28.57
CA LYS A 4 22.67 24.52 27.33
C LYS A 4 21.82 23.29 27.07
N THR A 5 20.72 23.07 27.83
CA THR A 5 19.93 21.83 27.66
C THR A 5 18.58 22.02 26.92
N ASN A 6 18.26 23.22 26.45
CA ASN A 6 16.90 23.51 25.94
C ASN A 6 16.76 23.74 24.43
N SER A 7 17.76 23.43 23.59
CA SER A 7 17.66 23.80 22.18
C SER A 7 17.74 22.66 21.14
N ASN A 8 17.74 21.39 21.56
CA ASN A 8 17.87 20.26 20.60
C ASN A 8 16.65 19.35 20.48
N PHE A 9 15.45 19.82 20.86
CA PHE A 9 14.21 19.09 20.57
C PHE A 9 13.62 19.42 19.18
N THR A 10 14.47 19.68 18.19
CA THR A 10 14.02 19.66 16.81
C THR A 10 13.60 18.22 16.48
N LYS A 11 12.35 18.09 16.03
CA LYS A 11 11.81 16.86 15.43
C LYS A 11 12.92 16.17 14.64
N ALA A 12 13.51 15.12 15.17
CA ALA A 12 14.35 14.23 14.36
C ALA A 12 13.44 13.66 13.30
N ALA A 13 13.42 14.28 12.13
CA ALA A 13 12.67 13.81 10.98
C ALA A 13 13.09 12.36 10.73
N ARG A 14 12.13 11.48 10.54
CA ARG A 14 12.45 10.09 10.16
C ARG A 14 13.24 10.15 8.87
N PRO A 15 14.43 9.53 8.81
CA PRO A 15 15.16 9.46 7.55
C PRO A 15 14.30 8.67 6.55
N VAL A 16 14.16 9.22 5.33
CA VAL A 16 13.44 8.55 4.24
C VAL A 16 14.45 7.68 3.50
N ASP A 17 14.74 6.52 4.08
CA ASP A 17 15.72 5.54 3.57
C ASP A 17 14.98 4.41 2.81
N ALA A 18 15.72 3.65 2.01
CA ALA A 18 15.17 2.52 1.27
C ALA A 18 14.40 1.51 2.16
N PRO A 19 14.84 1.16 3.38
CA PRO A 19 14.07 0.33 4.32
C PRO A 19 12.71 0.94 4.70
N PHE A 20 12.64 2.26 4.90
CA PHE A 20 11.40 2.96 5.21
C PHE A 20 10.41 2.89 4.04
N LEU A 21 10.88 3.18 2.82
CA LEU A 21 10.06 3.10 1.60
C LEU A 21 9.50 1.68 1.41
N TRP A 22 10.33 0.66 1.60
CA TRP A 22 9.92 -0.75 1.51
C TRP A 22 8.91 -1.15 2.59
N MET A 23 9.08 -0.67 3.81
CA MET A 23 8.14 -0.91 4.92
C MET A 23 6.77 -0.29 4.61
N VAL A 24 6.74 0.95 4.11
CA VAL A 24 5.50 1.63 3.72
C VAL A 24 4.81 0.88 2.59
N LEU A 25 5.55 0.46 1.56
CA LEU A 25 5.01 -0.33 0.46
C LEU A 25 4.35 -1.62 0.96
N LYS A 26 5.05 -2.42 1.77
CA LYS A 26 4.51 -3.67 2.35
C LYS A 26 3.25 -3.43 3.19
N ARG A 27 3.23 -2.36 3.94
CA ARG A 27 2.12 -2.05 4.85
C ARG A 27 0.86 -1.63 4.12
N TYR A 28 1.00 -0.80 3.08
CA TYR A 28 -0.12 -0.20 2.37
C TYR A 28 -0.38 -0.85 1.00
N VAL A 29 0.28 -1.98 0.68
CA VAL A 29 0.18 -2.66 -0.61
C VAL A 29 -1.27 -2.92 -1.03
N LEU A 30 -2.11 -3.41 -0.12
CA LEU A 30 -3.52 -3.67 -0.41
C LEU A 30 -4.27 -2.39 -0.79
N MET A 31 -4.05 -1.30 -0.04
CA MET A 31 -4.66 0.00 -0.33
C MET A 31 -4.19 0.53 -1.69
N ILE A 32 -2.88 0.44 -1.97
CA ILE A 32 -2.28 0.88 -3.23
C ILE A 32 -2.87 0.11 -4.41
N CYS A 33 -2.97 -1.22 -4.30
CA CYS A 33 -3.55 -2.07 -5.35
C CYS A 33 -5.02 -1.74 -5.61
N VAL A 34 -5.83 -1.56 -4.55
CA VAL A 34 -7.26 -1.22 -4.69
C VAL A 34 -7.43 0.14 -5.37
N VAL A 35 -6.69 1.17 -4.93
CA VAL A 35 -6.78 2.51 -5.51
C VAL A 35 -6.27 2.52 -6.95
N ALA A 36 -5.19 1.78 -7.26
CA ALA A 36 -4.70 1.65 -8.63
C ALA A 36 -5.74 1.01 -9.54
N LEU A 37 -6.35 -0.11 -9.13
CA LEU A 37 -7.41 -0.78 -9.90
C LEU A 37 -8.62 0.13 -10.14
N LEU A 38 -9.05 0.88 -9.14
CA LEU A 38 -10.13 1.86 -9.29
C LEU A 38 -9.74 2.97 -10.28
N GLY A 39 -8.51 3.50 -10.19
CA GLY A 39 -8.01 4.53 -11.09
C GLY A 39 -7.91 4.04 -12.54
N GLY A 40 -7.43 2.83 -12.76
CA GLY A 40 -7.42 2.20 -14.08
C GLY A 40 -8.84 1.99 -14.65
N GLY A 41 -9.77 1.52 -13.81
CA GLY A 41 -11.18 1.37 -14.17
C GLY A 41 -11.83 2.70 -14.57
N VAL A 42 -11.64 3.75 -13.76
CA VAL A 42 -12.14 5.09 -14.05
C VAL A 42 -11.55 5.64 -15.34
N ALA A 43 -10.25 5.51 -15.56
CA ALA A 43 -9.60 5.95 -16.80
C ALA A 43 -10.14 5.20 -18.02
N GLY A 44 -10.39 3.89 -17.90
CA GLY A 44 -11.02 3.08 -18.94
C GLY A 44 -12.44 3.54 -19.26
N VAL A 45 -13.26 3.75 -18.24
CA VAL A 45 -14.65 4.24 -18.40
C VAL A 45 -14.67 5.65 -19.01
N LEU A 46 -13.82 6.56 -18.53
CA LEU A 46 -13.73 7.91 -19.10
C LEU A 46 -13.32 7.87 -20.58
N ARG A 47 -12.34 7.01 -20.93
CA ARG A 47 -11.97 6.84 -22.35
C ARG A 47 -13.10 6.24 -23.17
N PHE A 48 -13.85 5.28 -22.62
CA PHE A 48 -14.98 4.66 -23.32
C PHE A 48 -16.13 5.65 -23.53
N VAL A 49 -16.46 6.47 -22.54
CA VAL A 49 -17.58 7.43 -22.59
C VAL A 49 -17.23 8.71 -23.37
N CYS A 50 -16.02 9.25 -23.13
CA CYS A 50 -15.59 10.53 -23.71
C CYS A 50 -14.74 10.35 -24.98
N GLY A 51 -14.32 9.11 -25.31
CA GLY A 51 -13.51 8.82 -26.49
C GLY A 51 -14.37 8.77 -27.72
N SER A 52 -14.02 9.55 -28.76
CA SER A 52 -14.62 9.41 -30.07
C SER A 52 -14.31 8.01 -30.62
N PRO A 53 -15.31 7.26 -31.09
CA PRO A 53 -15.06 5.98 -31.77
C PRO A 53 -14.22 6.25 -33.03
N SER A 54 -13.21 5.45 -33.28
CA SER A 54 -12.52 5.45 -34.58
C SER A 54 -12.96 4.21 -35.35
N TYR A 55 -13.45 4.45 -36.54
CA TYR A 55 -13.84 3.40 -37.47
C TYR A 55 -12.72 3.20 -38.47
N THR A 56 -12.43 1.96 -38.81
CA THR A 56 -11.39 1.59 -39.78
C THR A 56 -11.99 0.64 -40.80
N VAL A 57 -11.76 0.92 -42.06
CA VAL A 57 -12.06 0.03 -43.18
C VAL A 57 -10.81 -0.20 -43.98
N GLU A 58 -10.58 -1.44 -44.35
CA GLU A 58 -9.46 -1.86 -45.22
C GLU A 58 -10.00 -2.34 -46.57
N VAL A 59 -9.49 -1.73 -47.63
CA VAL A 59 -9.76 -2.15 -49.01
C VAL A 59 -8.45 -2.68 -49.58
N SER A 60 -8.44 -3.94 -50.05
CA SER A 60 -7.26 -4.59 -50.56
C SER A 60 -7.38 -4.86 -52.04
N PHE A 61 -6.31 -4.55 -52.79
CA PHE A 61 -6.22 -4.75 -54.21
C PHE A 61 -5.05 -5.68 -54.52
N LEU A 62 -5.29 -6.67 -55.39
CA LEU A 62 -4.24 -7.54 -55.90
C LEU A 62 -3.68 -6.95 -57.20
N VAL A 63 -2.38 -6.73 -57.24
CA VAL A 63 -1.66 -6.23 -58.42
C VAL A 63 -1.21 -7.44 -59.25
N GLN A 64 -1.62 -7.48 -60.51
CA GLN A 64 -1.21 -8.52 -61.44
C GLN A 64 -0.55 -7.90 -62.68
N THR A 65 0.57 -8.45 -63.13
CA THR A 65 1.18 -8.10 -64.40
C THR A 65 0.50 -8.90 -65.51
N VAL A 66 0.04 -8.21 -66.55
CA VAL A 66 -0.71 -8.79 -67.63
C VAL A 66 0.10 -8.63 -68.89
N LYS A 67 0.35 -9.75 -69.65
CA LYS A 67 0.93 -9.70 -70.98
C LYS A 67 -0.17 -9.80 -72.01
N GLY A 68 -0.25 -8.78 -72.86
CA GLY A 68 -1.12 -8.83 -74.01
C GLY A 68 -0.43 -9.50 -75.19
N THR A 69 -1.02 -10.51 -75.70
CA THR A 69 -0.64 -11.08 -77.05
C THR A 69 -1.76 -10.74 -78.01
N LEU A 70 -1.43 -10.03 -79.08
CA LEU A 70 -2.37 -9.84 -80.21
C LEU A 70 -2.60 -11.19 -80.92
N ASN A 71 -3.86 -11.56 -80.99
CA ASN A 71 -4.23 -12.70 -81.82
C ASN A 71 -4.17 -12.24 -83.29
N PRO A 72 -3.29 -12.82 -84.15
CA PRO A 72 -3.11 -12.37 -85.53
C PRO A 72 -4.35 -12.56 -86.39
N ASP A 73 -5.29 -13.44 -86.02
CA ASP A 73 -6.47 -13.75 -86.80
C ASP A 73 -7.73 -12.94 -86.46
N THR A 74 -7.78 -12.28 -85.25
CA THR A 74 -8.97 -11.56 -84.79
C THR A 74 -8.71 -10.11 -84.40
N GLU A 75 -7.47 -9.61 -84.48
CA GLU A 75 -7.03 -8.30 -84.00
C GLU A 75 -7.47 -7.98 -82.53
N GLU A 76 -7.93 -8.97 -81.77
CA GLU A 76 -8.28 -8.84 -80.41
C GLU A 76 -7.06 -9.11 -79.48
N LEU A 77 -6.91 -8.22 -78.49
CA LEU A 77 -5.88 -8.34 -77.45
C LEU A 77 -6.28 -9.48 -76.52
N GLN A 78 -5.64 -10.65 -76.63
CA GLN A 78 -5.79 -11.70 -75.65
C GLN A 78 -4.93 -11.39 -74.42
N VAL A 79 -5.58 -11.01 -73.30
CA VAL A 79 -4.96 -10.71 -72.02
C VAL A 79 -4.62 -12.03 -71.33
N ILE A 80 -3.34 -12.37 -71.27
CA ILE A 80 -2.87 -13.51 -70.50
C ILE A 80 -2.27 -13.03 -69.18
N THR A 81 -2.94 -13.32 -68.07
CA THR A 81 -2.39 -13.05 -66.74
C THR A 81 -1.14 -13.89 -66.50
N ASN A 82 0.00 -13.23 -66.38
CA ASN A 82 1.27 -13.89 -66.09
C ASN A 82 1.44 -14.06 -64.58
N SER A 83 0.87 -15.14 -64.03
CA SER A 83 0.94 -15.47 -62.60
C SER A 83 2.36 -15.84 -62.11
N GLY A 84 3.37 -15.82 -63.03
CA GLY A 84 4.74 -16.22 -62.71
C GLY A 84 5.70 -15.07 -62.41
N ASP A 85 5.32 -13.80 -62.62
CA ASP A 85 6.19 -12.64 -62.37
C ASP A 85 5.83 -11.94 -61.03
N VAL A 86 6.05 -12.65 -59.93
CA VAL A 86 5.78 -12.17 -58.58
C VAL A 86 6.66 -10.98 -58.23
N ASP A 87 7.92 -10.98 -58.65
CA ASP A 87 8.88 -9.92 -58.33
C ASP A 87 8.54 -8.62 -59.08
N GLY A 88 8.13 -8.73 -60.34
CA GLY A 88 7.65 -7.58 -61.11
C GLY A 88 6.39 -6.97 -60.54
N ALA A 89 5.40 -7.80 -60.21
CA ALA A 89 4.16 -7.36 -59.62
C ALA A 89 4.37 -6.72 -58.22
N THR A 90 5.30 -7.24 -57.41
CA THR A 90 5.65 -6.66 -56.09
C THR A 90 6.27 -5.27 -56.23
N ARG A 91 7.17 -5.07 -57.19
CA ARG A 91 7.75 -3.72 -57.44
C ARG A 91 6.71 -2.74 -57.94
N VAL A 92 5.84 -3.18 -58.82
CA VAL A 92 4.72 -2.36 -59.28
C VAL A 92 3.77 -2.01 -58.15
N ALA A 93 3.44 -2.97 -57.30
CA ALA A 93 2.56 -2.73 -56.14
C ALA A 93 3.12 -1.66 -55.18
N SER A 94 4.42 -1.72 -54.90
CA SER A 94 5.05 -0.71 -54.03
C SER A 94 5.07 0.68 -54.64
N THR A 95 5.29 0.77 -55.96
CA THR A 95 5.28 2.04 -56.71
C THR A 95 3.85 2.58 -56.83
N ALA A 96 2.88 1.72 -57.14
CA ALA A 96 1.47 2.08 -57.23
C ALA A 96 0.94 2.57 -55.86
N ALA A 97 1.28 1.90 -54.80
CA ALA A 97 0.90 2.34 -53.45
C ALA A 97 1.38 3.77 -53.10
N ALA A 98 2.59 4.12 -53.55
CA ALA A 98 3.11 5.49 -53.41
C ALA A 98 2.35 6.51 -54.26
N LEU A 99 2.06 6.15 -55.52
CA LEU A 99 1.33 6.99 -56.46
C LEU A 99 -0.14 7.23 -56.05
N LEU A 100 -0.75 6.29 -55.36
CA LEU A 100 -2.12 6.41 -54.88
C LEU A 100 -2.29 7.47 -53.78
N LEU A 101 -1.20 7.98 -53.20
CA LEU A 101 -1.20 9.11 -52.24
C LEU A 101 -0.77 10.44 -52.87
N GLU A 102 -0.45 10.44 -54.16
CA GLU A 102 -0.09 11.63 -54.90
C GLU A 102 -1.30 12.49 -55.24
N ASP A 103 -1.07 13.77 -55.56
CA ASP A 103 -2.10 14.77 -55.73
C ASP A 103 -3.16 14.43 -56.80
N TYR A 104 -2.78 13.79 -57.90
CA TYR A 104 -3.68 13.33 -58.93
C TYR A 104 -4.65 12.25 -58.43
N ALA A 105 -4.11 11.27 -57.73
CA ALA A 105 -4.90 10.18 -57.18
C ALA A 105 -5.91 10.68 -56.13
N LEU A 106 -5.45 11.58 -55.24
CA LEU A 106 -6.31 12.19 -54.25
C LEU A 106 -7.43 13.07 -54.88
N GLU A 107 -7.14 13.79 -55.99
CA GLU A 107 -8.14 14.52 -56.74
C GLU A 107 -9.23 13.63 -57.33
N ARG A 108 -8.88 12.45 -57.83
CA ARG A 108 -9.84 11.46 -58.32
C ARG A 108 -10.73 10.92 -57.21
N VAL A 109 -10.15 10.57 -56.07
CA VAL A 109 -10.94 10.15 -54.90
C VAL A 109 -11.85 11.27 -54.41
N LEU A 110 -11.36 12.52 -54.36
CA LEU A 110 -12.15 13.67 -53.99
C LEU A 110 -13.28 13.94 -54.97
N SER A 111 -13.04 13.78 -56.29
CA SER A 111 -14.12 13.93 -57.29
C SER A 111 -15.23 12.89 -57.12
N ALA A 112 -14.87 11.64 -56.81
CA ALA A 112 -15.83 10.60 -56.50
C ALA A 112 -16.62 10.86 -55.20
N LEU A 113 -16.00 11.47 -54.22
CA LEU A 113 -16.69 11.91 -52.99
C LEU A 113 -17.59 13.13 -53.22
N ALA A 114 -17.19 14.08 -54.09
CA ALA A 114 -17.99 15.22 -54.44
C ALA A 114 -19.27 14.82 -55.19
N GLU A 115 -19.24 13.81 -56.02
CA GLU A 115 -20.40 13.18 -56.66
C GLU A 115 -21.40 12.63 -55.62
N GLN A 116 -20.91 12.23 -54.44
CA GLN A 116 -21.70 11.79 -53.29
C GLN A 116 -22.19 12.97 -52.39
N GLY A 117 -21.89 14.22 -52.78
CA GLY A 117 -22.29 15.43 -52.07
C GLY A 117 -21.41 15.73 -50.82
N ARG A 118 -20.17 15.29 -50.81
CA ARG A 118 -19.21 15.44 -49.71
C ARG A 118 -17.97 16.17 -50.20
N ASP A 119 -17.72 17.38 -49.67
CA ASP A 119 -16.57 18.22 -49.98
C ASP A 119 -15.48 18.07 -48.92
N TYR A 120 -14.32 17.57 -49.32
CA TYR A 120 -13.13 17.46 -48.47
C TYR A 120 -11.90 18.06 -49.15
N THR A 121 -10.89 18.45 -48.35
CA THR A 121 -9.62 18.91 -48.89
C THR A 121 -8.62 17.77 -49.07
N LYS A 122 -7.59 17.96 -49.89
CA LYS A 122 -6.50 16.99 -50.07
C LYS A 122 -5.76 16.66 -48.76
N THR A 123 -5.69 17.68 -47.87
CA THR A 123 -5.03 17.50 -46.54
C THR A 123 -5.86 16.56 -45.67
N ASP A 124 -7.19 16.75 -45.64
CA ASP A 124 -8.07 15.88 -44.87
C ASP A 124 -7.98 14.42 -45.35
N MET A 125 -7.87 14.24 -46.68
CA MET A 125 -7.72 12.89 -47.26
C MET A 125 -6.41 12.21 -46.89
N LYS A 126 -5.30 12.94 -46.87
CA LYS A 126 -3.97 12.40 -46.46
C LYS A 126 -3.97 11.92 -45.00
N ASP A 127 -4.75 12.58 -44.13
CA ASP A 127 -4.90 12.21 -42.72
C ASP A 127 -5.82 11.00 -42.51
N LEU A 128 -6.79 10.79 -43.41
CA LEU A 128 -7.78 9.71 -43.34
C LEU A 128 -7.35 8.43 -44.03
N LEU A 129 -6.54 8.54 -45.08
CA LEU A 129 -6.16 7.43 -45.96
C LEU A 129 -4.69 7.03 -45.80
N THR A 130 -4.47 5.78 -45.47
CA THR A 130 -3.11 5.20 -45.42
C THR A 130 -3.06 4.06 -46.43
N VAL A 131 -2.08 4.09 -47.37
CA VAL A 131 -1.89 3.05 -48.33
C VAL A 131 -0.58 2.30 -48.03
N THR A 132 -0.64 0.99 -47.93
CA THR A 132 0.50 0.11 -47.72
C THR A 132 0.55 -0.98 -48.79
N SER A 133 1.73 -1.51 -49.06
CA SER A 133 1.89 -2.64 -49.97
C SER A 133 2.66 -3.77 -49.28
N GLU A 134 2.12 -4.98 -49.36
CA GLU A 134 2.78 -6.20 -48.92
C GLU A 134 2.77 -7.23 -50.05
N GLY A 135 3.94 -7.47 -50.63
CA GLY A 135 4.05 -8.31 -51.84
C GLY A 135 3.26 -7.73 -53.01
N GLN A 136 2.33 -8.48 -53.51
CA GLN A 136 1.44 -8.09 -54.63
C GLN A 136 0.14 -7.39 -54.17
N ILE A 137 -0.07 -7.23 -52.84
CA ILE A 137 -1.29 -6.67 -52.31
C ILE A 137 -1.05 -5.23 -51.89
N ILE A 138 -1.91 -4.35 -52.37
CA ILE A 138 -2.03 -2.96 -51.91
C ILE A 138 -3.22 -2.89 -50.95
N THR A 139 -3.02 -2.40 -49.72
CA THR A 139 -4.08 -2.22 -48.78
C THR A 139 -4.26 -0.74 -48.50
N ALA A 140 -5.43 -0.23 -48.81
CA ALA A 140 -5.87 1.13 -48.45
C ALA A 140 -6.67 1.06 -47.16
N THR A 141 -6.14 1.67 -46.12
CA THR A 141 -6.77 1.75 -44.77
C THR A 141 -7.33 3.12 -44.58
N VAL A 142 -8.64 3.23 -44.36
CA VAL A 142 -9.34 4.47 -44.09
C VAL A 142 -9.70 4.51 -42.61
N CYS A 143 -9.30 5.59 -41.89
CA CYS A 143 -9.58 5.77 -40.48
C CYS A 143 -10.25 7.11 -40.21
N ALA A 144 -11.46 7.12 -39.64
CA ALA A 144 -12.13 8.34 -39.22
C ALA A 144 -13.05 8.12 -37.99
N GLY A 145 -13.51 9.22 -37.40
CA GLY A 145 -14.47 9.21 -36.29
C GLY A 145 -15.92 8.95 -36.70
N ASP A 146 -16.23 9.06 -37.99
CA ASP A 146 -17.56 8.85 -38.54
C ASP A 146 -17.56 7.60 -39.43
N ARG A 147 -18.49 6.68 -39.14
CA ARG A 147 -18.64 5.42 -39.86
C ARG A 147 -19.03 5.63 -41.34
N ASP A 148 -19.97 6.58 -41.57
CA ASP A 148 -20.48 6.83 -42.92
C ASP A 148 -19.45 7.54 -43.78
N LEU A 149 -18.54 8.31 -43.19
CA LEU A 149 -17.40 8.90 -43.87
C LEU A 149 -16.40 7.82 -44.30
N VAL A 150 -16.04 6.92 -43.39
CA VAL A 150 -15.08 5.86 -43.65
C VAL A 150 -15.57 4.96 -44.78
N LEU A 151 -16.86 4.62 -44.80
CA LEU A 151 -17.45 3.82 -45.89
C LEU A 151 -17.45 4.58 -47.21
N ALA A 152 -17.80 5.87 -47.22
CA ALA A 152 -17.83 6.70 -48.43
C ALA A 152 -16.43 6.85 -49.05
N VAL A 153 -15.40 7.12 -48.20
CA VAL A 153 -14.00 7.21 -48.67
C VAL A 153 -13.50 5.87 -49.17
N ALA A 154 -13.83 4.77 -48.51
CA ALA A 154 -13.45 3.42 -48.96
C ALA A 154 -14.08 3.09 -50.32
N GLN A 155 -15.35 3.39 -50.50
CA GLN A 155 -16.06 3.21 -51.81
C GLN A 155 -15.50 4.10 -52.90
N ALA A 156 -15.20 5.37 -52.61
CA ALA A 156 -14.58 6.27 -53.55
C ALA A 156 -13.18 5.80 -53.97
N ALA A 157 -12.38 5.32 -53.03
CA ALA A 157 -11.07 4.74 -53.25
C ALA A 157 -11.18 3.44 -54.11
N GLU A 158 -12.16 2.59 -53.79
CA GLU A 158 -12.43 1.36 -54.53
C GLU A 158 -12.75 1.63 -56.00
N GLN A 159 -13.52 2.66 -56.27
CA GLN A 159 -13.88 3.08 -57.64
C GLN A 159 -12.75 3.81 -58.36
N ALA A 160 -12.00 4.66 -57.66
CA ALA A 160 -10.98 5.51 -58.28
C ALA A 160 -9.63 4.80 -58.48
N PHE A 161 -9.22 3.89 -57.59
CA PHE A 161 -7.89 3.28 -57.64
C PHE A 161 -7.58 2.46 -58.91
N PRO A 162 -8.51 1.66 -59.45
CA PRO A 162 -8.26 0.97 -60.73
C PRO A 162 -7.96 1.94 -61.86
N ASP A 163 -8.75 3.03 -61.98
CA ASP A 163 -8.57 4.04 -63.00
C ASP A 163 -7.24 4.81 -62.88
N ILE A 164 -6.83 5.07 -61.62
CA ILE A 164 -5.56 5.73 -61.34
C ILE A 164 -4.38 4.84 -61.72
N VAL A 165 -4.44 3.58 -61.39
CA VAL A 165 -3.38 2.63 -61.76
C VAL A 165 -3.34 2.42 -63.30
N ASP A 166 -4.48 2.36 -63.96
CA ASP A 166 -4.52 2.28 -65.43
C ASP A 166 -3.95 3.54 -66.08
N HIS A 167 -4.18 4.73 -65.49
CA HIS A 167 -3.59 5.98 -65.98
C HIS A 167 -2.05 5.99 -65.92
N TYR A 168 -1.45 5.48 -64.85
CA TYR A 168 0.00 5.49 -64.68
C TYR A 168 0.72 4.29 -65.33
N PHE A 169 0.08 3.14 -65.38
CA PHE A 169 0.66 1.87 -65.80
C PHE A 169 -0.08 1.25 -67.00
N GLY A 170 -1.16 1.85 -67.45
CA GLY A 170 -1.92 1.38 -68.59
C GLY A 170 -1.18 1.56 -69.90
N VAL A 171 -1.47 0.70 -70.86
CA VAL A 171 -0.92 0.79 -72.19
C VAL A 171 -1.69 1.84 -72.98
N ASP A 172 -0.97 2.83 -73.54
CA ASP A 172 -1.58 3.85 -74.41
C ASP A 172 -2.30 3.17 -75.61
N PRO A 173 -3.63 3.44 -75.72
CA PRO A 173 -4.40 2.89 -76.83
C PRO A 173 -3.82 3.22 -78.24
N ALA A 174 -3.09 4.34 -78.33
CA ALA A 174 -2.47 4.78 -79.57
C ALA A 174 -1.24 3.89 -80.02
N LEU A 175 -0.64 3.16 -79.02
CA LEU A 175 0.53 2.30 -79.27
C LEU A 175 0.14 0.83 -79.59
N LYS A 176 -1.13 0.53 -79.83
CA LYS A 176 -1.66 -0.84 -80.08
C LYS A 176 -1.15 -1.53 -81.36
N GLY A 177 -0.26 -0.87 -82.11
CA GLY A 177 0.20 -1.42 -83.40
C GLY A 177 1.59 -2.02 -83.40
N GLU A 178 2.50 -1.76 -82.48
CA GLU A 178 3.92 -2.07 -82.62
C GLU A 178 4.61 -2.83 -81.46
N GLN A 179 3.93 -3.11 -80.37
CA GLN A 179 4.60 -3.77 -79.25
C GLN A 179 3.95 -5.09 -78.83
N THR A 180 4.47 -6.15 -79.37
CA THR A 180 4.36 -7.51 -78.78
C THR A 180 5.12 -7.54 -77.47
N GLY A 181 4.41 -7.44 -76.37
CA GLY A 181 4.98 -7.58 -75.02
C GLY A 181 4.71 -6.45 -74.00
N ALA A 182 3.74 -5.55 -74.22
CA ALA A 182 3.33 -4.58 -73.28
C ALA A 182 2.76 -5.21 -72.00
N CYS A 183 3.36 -4.91 -70.87
CA CYS A 183 2.83 -5.32 -69.56
C CYS A 183 1.80 -4.27 -69.09
N ALA A 184 0.55 -4.64 -69.01
CA ALA A 184 -0.49 -3.87 -68.31
C ALA A 184 -0.57 -4.32 -66.85
N VAL A 185 -0.92 -3.41 -65.98
CA VAL A 185 -1.17 -3.69 -64.57
C VAL A 185 -2.67 -3.67 -64.33
N ALA A 186 -3.20 -4.75 -63.81
CA ALA A 186 -4.60 -4.81 -63.38
C ALA A 186 -4.70 -4.89 -61.89
N LEU A 187 -5.54 -4.04 -61.30
CA LEU A 187 -5.94 -4.14 -59.91
C LEU A 187 -7.20 -5.00 -59.84
N THR A 188 -7.14 -6.05 -59.05
CA THR A 188 -8.32 -6.85 -58.71
C THR A 188 -8.73 -6.56 -57.30
N ASN A 189 -9.94 -6.03 -57.10
CA ASN A 189 -10.48 -5.77 -55.76
C ASN A 189 -10.77 -7.09 -55.05
N LEU A 190 -10.08 -7.34 -53.95
CA LEU A 190 -10.26 -8.53 -53.12
C LEU A 190 -11.52 -8.44 -52.25
N ALA A 191 -12.01 -7.22 -51.97
CA ALA A 191 -13.22 -7.01 -51.16
C ALA A 191 -14.50 -7.44 -51.90
N GLU A 192 -14.53 -7.31 -53.23
CA GLU A 192 -15.65 -7.77 -54.07
C GLU A 192 -15.81 -9.31 -54.05
N GLN A 193 -14.69 -10.05 -53.88
CA GLN A 193 -14.74 -11.50 -53.77
C GLN A 193 -15.18 -12.00 -52.40
N ASN A 194 -14.99 -11.22 -51.32
CA ASN A 194 -15.26 -11.63 -49.93
C ASN A 194 -16.50 -10.95 -49.27
N GLY A 195 -17.21 -10.10 -50.00
CA GLY A 195 -18.44 -9.45 -49.52
C GLY A 195 -18.25 -8.50 -48.33
N ASN A 196 -18.48 -7.22 -48.57
CA ASN A 196 -18.49 -6.11 -47.61
C ASN A 196 -17.22 -5.90 -46.79
N ALA A 197 -16.51 -4.83 -47.08
CA ALA A 197 -15.45 -4.31 -46.24
C ALA A 197 -15.99 -4.15 -44.78
N ALA A 198 -15.47 -4.98 -43.92
CA ALA A 198 -15.92 -5.01 -42.52
C ALA A 198 -15.42 -3.76 -41.80
N VAL A 199 -16.37 -2.87 -41.42
CA VAL A 199 -16.05 -1.72 -40.58
C VAL A 199 -15.67 -2.22 -39.19
N SER A 200 -14.41 -2.13 -38.82
CA SER A 200 -13.98 -2.42 -37.46
C SER A 200 -13.98 -1.17 -36.61
N GLN A 201 -14.65 -1.24 -35.46
CA GLN A 201 -14.57 -0.18 -34.46
C GLN A 201 -13.34 -0.42 -33.61
N SER A 202 -12.33 0.41 -33.75
CA SER A 202 -11.09 0.28 -32.97
C SER A 202 -11.12 1.20 -31.74
N SER A 203 -11.13 0.61 -30.57
CA SER A 203 -10.79 1.30 -29.32
C SER A 203 -9.27 1.23 -29.07
N ARG A 204 -8.48 1.46 -30.11
CA ARG A 204 -7.05 1.15 -30.21
C ARG A 204 -6.18 1.59 -29.03
N ASN A 205 -6.63 2.55 -28.22
CA ASN A 205 -5.84 3.10 -27.11
C ASN A 205 -6.42 2.80 -25.73
N LEU A 206 -7.53 2.07 -25.60
CA LEU A 206 -8.16 1.76 -24.31
C LEU A 206 -7.17 1.13 -23.31
N PRO A 207 -6.39 0.10 -23.64
CA PRO A 207 -5.43 -0.50 -22.71
C PRO A 207 -4.35 0.47 -22.26
N VAL A 208 -3.92 1.40 -23.11
CA VAL A 208 -2.91 2.41 -22.77
C VAL A 208 -3.46 3.37 -21.70
N TYR A 209 -4.69 3.85 -21.83
CA TYR A 209 -5.32 4.73 -20.84
C TYR A 209 -5.59 4.01 -19.51
N VAL A 210 -5.99 2.74 -19.56
CA VAL A 210 -6.15 1.91 -18.37
C VAL A 210 -4.80 1.73 -17.65
N CYS A 211 -3.73 1.39 -18.37
CA CYS A 211 -2.38 1.29 -17.80
C CYS A 211 -1.89 2.60 -17.22
N LEU A 212 -2.10 3.72 -17.91
CA LEU A 212 -1.73 5.05 -17.41
C LEU A 212 -2.49 5.40 -16.14
N GLY A 213 -3.79 5.12 -16.10
CA GLY A 213 -4.64 5.31 -14.92
C GLY A 213 -4.20 4.46 -13.73
N LEU A 214 -3.85 3.19 -13.96
CA LEU A 214 -3.27 2.29 -12.94
C LEU A 214 -1.98 2.86 -12.36
N LEU A 215 -1.06 3.29 -13.20
CA LEU A 215 0.23 3.84 -12.77
C LEU A 215 0.07 5.16 -12.01
N ALA A 216 -0.73 6.09 -12.54
CA ALA A 216 -0.94 7.40 -11.92
C ALA A 216 -1.64 7.28 -10.55
N ALA A 217 -2.72 6.49 -10.46
CA ALA A 217 -3.42 6.26 -9.21
C ALA A 217 -2.58 5.46 -8.20
N GLY A 218 -1.80 4.49 -8.67
CA GLY A 218 -0.84 3.74 -7.86
C GLY A 218 0.25 4.63 -7.28
N ALA A 219 0.86 5.48 -8.09
CA ALA A 219 1.89 6.44 -7.63
C ALA A 219 1.31 7.45 -6.64
N LEU A 220 0.13 8.01 -6.91
CA LEU A 220 -0.53 8.96 -6.02
C LEU A 220 -0.89 8.32 -4.67
N SER A 221 -1.43 7.11 -4.68
CA SER A 221 -1.77 6.38 -3.45
C SER A 221 -0.54 6.02 -2.63
N TYR A 222 0.58 5.67 -3.28
CA TYR A 222 1.85 5.43 -2.61
C TYR A 222 2.40 6.71 -1.98
N LEU A 223 2.32 7.85 -2.67
CA LEU A 223 2.71 9.15 -2.11
C LEU A 223 1.88 9.51 -0.87
N ILE A 224 0.57 9.31 -0.92
CA ILE A 224 -0.31 9.51 0.25
C ILE A 224 0.11 8.58 1.39
N ALA A 225 0.38 7.30 1.11
CA ALA A 225 0.84 6.34 2.11
C ALA A 225 2.17 6.75 2.75
N LEU A 226 3.11 7.31 1.98
CA LEU A 226 4.37 7.88 2.49
C LEU A 226 4.13 9.04 3.45
N ILE A 227 3.26 9.97 3.07
CA ILE A 227 2.89 11.11 3.92
C ILE A 227 2.27 10.62 5.24
N LEU A 228 1.30 9.72 5.18
CA LEU A 228 0.66 9.14 6.37
C LEU A 228 1.67 8.40 7.26
N ALA A 229 2.59 7.63 6.67
CA ALA A 229 3.61 6.91 7.42
C ALA A 229 4.67 7.85 8.03
N TYR A 230 5.03 8.93 7.34
CA TYR A 230 5.98 9.94 7.81
C TYR A 230 5.45 10.70 9.04
N TYR A 231 4.16 11.04 9.03
CA TYR A 231 3.51 11.73 10.15
C TYR A 231 2.99 10.81 11.26
N ASP A 232 3.09 9.48 11.13
CA ASP A 232 2.66 8.54 12.17
C ASP A 232 3.61 8.63 13.38
N PRO A 233 3.15 9.13 14.55
CA PRO A 233 4.01 9.34 15.72
C PRO A 233 4.33 8.06 16.49
N ARG A 234 3.83 6.91 16.08
CA ARG A 234 3.93 5.64 16.81
C ARG A 234 5.32 5.04 16.67
N VAL A 235 5.88 4.61 17.80
CA VAL A 235 7.13 3.85 17.85
C VAL A 235 6.84 2.39 17.49
N ARG A 236 7.60 1.81 16.58
CA ARG A 236 7.32 0.49 16.03
C ARG A 236 8.42 -0.53 16.23
N ASP A 237 9.63 -0.06 16.28
CA ASP A 237 10.80 -0.90 16.47
C ASP A 237 11.73 -0.37 17.56
N THR A 238 12.71 -1.18 17.91
CA THR A 238 13.66 -0.88 18.98
C THR A 238 14.61 0.26 18.62
N GLU A 239 14.91 0.45 17.32
CA GLU A 239 15.81 1.52 16.88
C GLU A 239 15.10 2.89 16.97
N GLU A 240 13.81 2.95 16.63
CA GLU A 240 12.99 4.14 16.89
C GLU A 240 12.90 4.43 18.40
N LEU A 241 12.72 3.39 19.22
CA LEU A 241 12.66 3.53 20.67
C LEU A 241 13.94 4.12 21.24
N LYS A 242 15.12 3.66 20.83
CA LYS A 242 16.43 4.19 21.26
C LYS A 242 16.63 5.66 20.86
N ARG A 243 15.99 6.14 19.81
CA ARG A 243 16.01 7.57 19.43
C ARG A 243 15.11 8.43 20.32
N VAL A 244 14.10 7.82 20.94
CA VAL A 244 13.13 8.53 21.80
C VAL A 244 13.60 8.57 23.24
N THR A 245 14.29 7.54 23.72
CA THR A 245 14.72 7.40 25.12
C THR A 245 16.10 6.74 25.23
N GLU A 246 16.88 7.22 26.19
CA GLU A 246 18.16 6.62 26.59
C GLU A 246 18.00 5.54 27.67
N LEU A 247 16.76 5.26 28.11
CA LEU A 247 16.53 4.24 29.11
C LEU A 247 16.98 2.87 28.66
N PRO A 248 17.58 2.08 29.56
CA PRO A 248 17.92 0.70 29.25
C PRO A 248 16.65 -0.12 29.00
N ILE A 249 16.64 -0.89 27.94
CA ILE A 249 15.59 -1.85 27.67
C ILE A 249 15.86 -3.08 28.53
N LEU A 250 15.02 -3.28 29.56
CA LEU A 250 15.12 -4.38 30.52
C LEU A 250 14.74 -5.73 29.91
N GLY A 251 13.80 -5.71 28.96
CA GLY A 251 13.32 -6.91 28.29
C GLY A 251 12.45 -6.61 27.10
N ARG A 252 12.39 -7.57 26.16
CA ARG A 252 11.48 -7.55 25.01
C ARG A 252 10.47 -8.68 25.17
N ILE A 253 9.21 -8.33 25.37
CA ILE A 253 8.17 -9.30 25.66
C ILE A 253 7.18 -9.36 24.48
N PRO A 254 6.88 -10.56 23.96
CA PRO A 254 5.83 -10.71 22.96
C PRO A 254 4.49 -10.29 23.56
N ALA A 255 3.86 -9.27 22.98
CA ALA A 255 2.58 -8.75 23.47
C ALA A 255 1.43 -9.66 23.03
N GLY A 256 1.30 -10.80 23.69
CA GLY A 256 0.17 -11.71 23.52
C GLY A 256 -0.91 -11.55 24.59
N GLY A 257 -0.71 -10.73 25.63
CA GLY A 257 -1.66 -10.56 26.75
C GLY A 257 -1.88 -11.82 27.59
N ALA A 258 -1.25 -12.95 27.23
CA ALA A 258 -1.38 -14.20 27.98
C ALA A 258 -0.72 -14.05 29.35
N LEU A 259 -1.46 -14.40 30.39
CA LEU A 259 -0.95 -14.45 31.74
C LEU A 259 -0.17 -15.75 31.94
N LEU A 260 0.99 -15.69 32.64
CA LEU A 260 1.88 -16.85 32.85
C LEU A 260 1.24 -17.98 33.67
N HIS A 261 0.11 -17.78 34.29
CA HIS A 261 -0.65 -18.82 35.00
C HIS A 261 -1.65 -19.56 34.10
N GLN A 262 -1.90 -19.05 32.88
CA GLN A 262 -2.67 -19.70 31.85
C GLN A 262 -1.73 -20.52 30.94
N THR A 263 -2.02 -20.77 29.71
CA THR A 263 -1.15 -21.48 28.76
C THR A 263 -0.30 -20.47 27.94
N PRO A 264 0.77 -19.87 28.51
CA PRO A 264 1.58 -18.89 27.81
C PRO A 264 2.49 -19.57 26.78
N PRO A 265 2.82 -18.91 25.68
CA PRO A 265 3.88 -19.41 24.79
C PRO A 265 5.23 -19.42 25.52
N ALA A 266 6.07 -20.41 25.22
CA ALA A 266 7.38 -20.57 25.85
C ALA A 266 8.26 -19.31 25.72
N SER A 267 8.16 -18.59 24.60
CA SER A 267 8.87 -17.33 24.38
C SER A 267 8.51 -16.23 25.38
N ALA A 268 7.26 -16.19 25.84
CA ALA A 268 6.85 -15.25 26.87
C ALA A 268 7.40 -15.62 28.23
N VAL A 269 7.42 -16.91 28.58
CA VAL A 269 8.00 -17.39 29.84
C VAL A 269 9.47 -16.99 29.92
N ILE A 270 10.26 -17.31 28.89
CA ILE A 270 11.68 -16.98 28.81
C ILE A 270 11.89 -15.47 28.94
N ALA A 271 11.10 -14.66 28.23
CA ALA A 271 11.22 -13.20 28.27
C ALA A 271 11.01 -12.61 29.69
N TYR A 272 10.06 -13.14 30.46
CA TYR A 272 9.87 -12.72 31.83
C TYR A 272 10.95 -13.22 32.79
N GLU A 273 11.53 -14.38 32.56
CA GLU A 273 12.69 -14.90 33.30
C GLU A 273 13.94 -14.05 33.06
N GLU A 274 14.17 -13.65 31.82
CA GLU A 274 15.24 -12.71 31.45
C GLU A 274 15.01 -11.34 32.12
N LEU A 275 13.79 -10.78 32.00
CA LEU A 275 13.43 -9.51 32.62
C LEU A 275 13.68 -9.51 34.13
N ARG A 276 13.25 -10.57 34.84
CA ARG A 276 13.50 -10.76 36.27
C ARG A 276 15.01 -10.77 36.55
N THR A 277 15.78 -11.53 35.78
CA THR A 277 17.21 -11.67 35.97
C THR A 277 17.95 -10.34 35.78
N VAL A 278 17.61 -9.60 34.73
CA VAL A 278 18.16 -8.28 34.45
C VAL A 278 17.81 -7.30 35.57
N LEU A 279 16.54 -7.32 36.04
CA LEU A 279 16.08 -6.44 37.11
C LEU A 279 16.81 -6.70 38.41
N LEU A 280 16.95 -7.96 38.82
CA LEU A 280 17.68 -8.34 40.04
C LEU A 280 19.15 -7.89 40.00
N ARG A 281 19.81 -8.05 38.85
CA ARG A 281 21.22 -7.68 38.71
C ARG A 281 21.45 -6.17 38.68
N ARG A 282 20.55 -5.43 38.01
CA ARG A 282 20.69 -3.96 37.87
C ARG A 282 20.22 -3.19 39.11
N GLN A 283 19.32 -3.79 39.89
CA GLN A 283 18.66 -3.14 41.03
C GLN A 283 18.93 -3.92 42.32
N GLU A 284 20.20 -4.32 42.52
CA GLU A 284 20.61 -5.08 43.69
C GLU A 284 20.25 -4.34 44.99
N GLY A 285 19.65 -5.06 45.92
CA GLY A 285 19.18 -4.54 47.21
C GLY A 285 17.81 -3.79 47.15
N LYS A 286 17.27 -3.52 45.95
CA LYS A 286 15.96 -2.88 45.77
C LYS A 286 14.86 -3.93 45.72
N LYS A 287 13.71 -3.60 46.33
CA LYS A 287 12.59 -4.52 46.49
C LYS A 287 11.28 -4.02 45.91
N VAL A 288 11.03 -2.71 45.87
CA VAL A 288 9.73 -2.11 45.51
C VAL A 288 9.81 -1.52 44.11
N PHE A 289 9.08 -2.10 43.16
CA PHE A 289 9.06 -1.66 41.79
C PHE A 289 7.65 -1.27 41.37
N ALA A 290 7.49 -0.07 40.80
CA ALA A 290 6.26 0.39 40.19
C ALA A 290 6.27 0.13 38.67
N VAL A 291 5.29 -0.60 38.18
CA VAL A 291 5.09 -0.85 36.73
C VAL A 291 4.02 0.10 36.22
N THR A 292 4.36 0.90 35.25
CA THR A 292 3.45 1.86 34.60
C THR A 292 3.64 1.89 33.10
N SER A 293 2.85 2.66 32.37
CA SER A 293 2.94 2.80 30.92
C SER A 293 2.91 4.25 30.45
N ASP A 294 3.37 4.48 29.23
CA ASP A 294 3.31 5.79 28.58
C ASP A 294 1.89 6.22 28.23
N ALA A 295 1.01 5.25 27.89
CA ALA A 295 -0.34 5.54 27.42
C ALA A 295 -1.35 4.46 27.82
N ALA A 296 -2.61 4.83 27.87
CA ALA A 296 -3.71 3.88 27.98
C ALA A 296 -3.72 2.92 26.77
N GLY A 297 -4.02 1.64 27.04
CA GLY A 297 -3.99 0.59 26.00
C GLY A 297 -2.66 -0.18 25.88
N VAL A 298 -1.62 0.25 26.63
CA VAL A 298 -0.42 -0.57 26.87
C VAL A 298 -0.72 -1.48 28.07
N PRO A 299 -0.56 -2.80 27.97
CA PRO A 299 -0.97 -3.76 29.01
C PRO A 299 0.05 -3.84 30.17
N SER A 300 0.25 -2.74 30.91
CA SER A 300 1.17 -2.67 32.05
C SER A 300 0.78 -3.62 33.17
N SER A 301 -0.50 -3.79 33.45
CA SER A 301 -1.00 -4.68 34.50
C SER A 301 -0.67 -6.15 34.21
N ALA A 302 -0.74 -6.58 32.95
CA ALA A 302 -0.31 -7.92 32.57
C ALA A 302 1.21 -8.09 32.77
N VAL A 303 1.99 -7.05 32.52
CA VAL A 303 3.45 -7.06 32.78
C VAL A 303 3.72 -7.14 34.26
N ALA A 304 3.04 -6.36 35.10
CA ALA A 304 3.18 -6.38 36.57
C ALA A 304 2.85 -7.76 37.14
N MET A 305 1.72 -8.35 36.74
CA MET A 305 1.29 -9.68 37.17
C MET A 305 2.26 -10.77 36.76
N ASN A 306 2.65 -10.79 35.49
CA ASN A 306 3.58 -11.82 34.99
C ASN A 306 4.99 -11.69 35.59
N LEU A 307 5.45 -10.47 35.83
CA LEU A 307 6.72 -10.22 36.52
C LEU A 307 6.65 -10.72 37.97
N ALA A 308 5.59 -10.38 38.70
CA ALA A 308 5.36 -10.87 40.04
C ALA A 308 5.35 -12.42 40.11
N LEU A 309 4.63 -13.03 39.18
CA LEU A 309 4.58 -14.50 39.08
C LEU A 309 5.95 -15.11 38.70
N SER A 310 6.73 -14.46 37.84
CA SER A 310 8.10 -14.90 37.50
C SER A 310 9.03 -14.88 38.71
N PHE A 311 8.90 -13.85 39.56
CA PHE A 311 9.62 -13.81 40.86
C PHE A 311 9.16 -14.92 41.80
N ALA A 312 7.84 -15.11 41.96
CA ALA A 312 7.26 -16.13 42.83
C ALA A 312 7.69 -17.56 42.41
N LYS A 313 7.69 -17.85 41.12
CA LYS A 313 8.19 -19.14 40.57
C LYS A 313 9.68 -19.37 40.84
N SER A 314 10.45 -18.31 41.06
CA SER A 314 11.86 -18.45 41.47
C SER A 314 12.07 -18.65 42.97
N GLY A 315 11.00 -18.89 43.74
CA GLY A 315 11.04 -19.12 45.18
C GLY A 315 11.06 -17.83 46.03
N LYS A 316 10.89 -16.65 45.44
CA LYS A 316 10.80 -15.37 46.15
C LYS A 316 9.40 -15.12 46.69
N ARG A 317 9.26 -14.59 47.91
CA ARG A 317 8.00 -14.11 48.45
C ARG A 317 7.68 -12.79 47.79
N VAL A 318 6.57 -12.68 47.10
CA VAL A 318 6.20 -11.52 46.27
C VAL A 318 4.85 -10.98 46.69
N LEU A 319 4.78 -9.65 46.80
CA LEU A 319 3.53 -8.93 46.93
C LEU A 319 3.24 -8.17 45.65
N LEU A 320 2.09 -8.41 45.04
CA LEU A 320 1.53 -7.61 43.98
C LEU A 320 0.46 -6.68 44.56
N VAL A 321 0.58 -5.39 44.33
CA VAL A 321 -0.39 -4.39 44.76
C VAL A 321 -1.00 -3.73 43.51
N ASP A 322 -2.32 -3.82 43.37
CA ASP A 322 -3.06 -3.06 42.37
C ASP A 322 -3.27 -1.61 42.87
N GLY A 323 -2.38 -0.73 42.45
CA GLY A 323 -2.41 0.71 42.77
C GLY A 323 -3.30 1.52 41.86
N ASN A 324 -3.99 0.91 40.91
CA ASN A 324 -4.87 1.60 39.99
C ASN A 324 -6.27 1.79 40.58
N LEU A 325 -6.40 2.76 41.48
CA LEU A 325 -7.65 3.10 42.20
C LEU A 325 -8.68 3.85 41.33
N ARG A 326 -8.45 3.98 40.00
CA ARG A 326 -9.37 4.69 39.07
C ARG A 326 -10.28 3.76 38.27
N ARG A 327 -10.06 2.47 38.34
CA ARG A 327 -10.86 1.48 37.62
C ARG A 327 -11.20 0.27 38.48
N ASP A 328 -12.18 -0.52 38.03
CA ASP A 328 -12.56 -1.72 38.74
C ASP A 328 -11.42 -2.76 38.74
N SER A 329 -11.30 -3.50 39.82
CA SER A 329 -10.21 -4.37 40.22
C SER A 329 -9.93 -5.57 39.34
N ALA A 330 -10.70 -5.81 38.26
CA ALA A 330 -10.58 -6.98 37.42
C ALA A 330 -9.32 -7.05 36.51
N SER A 331 -8.42 -6.07 36.66
CA SER A 331 -7.30 -5.88 35.70
C SER A 331 -6.12 -6.81 35.89
N CYS A 332 -5.90 -7.35 37.06
CA CYS A 332 -4.75 -8.22 37.35
C CYS A 332 -5.02 -9.73 37.09
N GLY A 333 -6.20 -10.11 36.57
CA GLY A 333 -6.54 -11.52 36.32
C GLY A 333 -6.70 -12.37 37.57
N VAL A 334 -6.78 -11.75 38.75
CA VAL A 334 -7.07 -12.40 40.03
C VAL A 334 -8.57 -12.33 40.26
N SER A 335 -9.19 -13.48 40.57
CA SER A 335 -10.63 -13.54 40.81
C SER A 335 -11.03 -12.65 42.00
N PRO A 336 -12.11 -11.87 41.89
CA PRO A 336 -12.60 -11.04 43.03
C PRO A 336 -13.20 -11.85 44.18
N SER A 337 -13.20 -13.19 44.10
CA SER A 337 -13.80 -14.07 45.11
C SER A 337 -13.01 -14.23 46.42
N VAL A 338 -11.88 -13.54 46.55
CA VAL A 338 -11.08 -13.58 47.74
C VAL A 338 -11.66 -12.63 48.81
N GLN A 339 -12.17 -13.17 49.91
CA GLN A 339 -12.67 -12.38 51.04
C GLN A 339 -11.49 -11.73 51.76
N GLY A 340 -11.27 -10.45 51.51
CA GLY A 340 -10.26 -9.65 52.22
C GLY A 340 -10.41 -8.18 51.89
N GLY A 341 -9.78 -7.31 52.72
CA GLY A 341 -9.80 -5.87 52.50
C GLY A 341 -9.12 -5.50 51.19
N ASP A 342 -9.67 -4.52 50.50
CA ASP A 342 -9.04 -3.90 49.34
C ASP A 342 -8.09 -2.77 49.73
N LEU A 343 -7.20 -2.38 48.82
CA LEU A 343 -6.23 -1.29 49.02
C LEU A 343 -6.95 0.02 49.41
N GLY A 344 -8.02 0.37 48.72
CA GLY A 344 -8.76 1.60 49.01
C GLY A 344 -9.39 1.63 50.37
N GLN A 345 -9.90 0.52 50.92
CA GLN A 345 -10.40 0.42 52.26
C GLN A 345 -9.27 0.50 53.30
N LEU A 346 -8.15 -0.19 53.05
CA LEU A 346 -6.96 -0.11 53.92
C LEU A 346 -6.48 1.32 54.05
N LEU A 347 -6.33 2.04 52.96
CA LEU A 347 -5.79 3.40 52.96
C LEU A 347 -6.72 4.39 53.64
N ARG A 348 -8.05 4.17 53.64
CA ARG A 348 -9.04 5.00 54.35
C ARG A 348 -9.11 4.72 55.85
N ARG A 349 -9.01 3.45 56.24
CA ARG A 349 -9.26 3.04 57.63
C ARG A 349 -7.97 3.00 58.46
N GLY A 350 -6.79 3.03 57.80
CA GLY A 350 -5.52 2.92 58.53
C GLY A 350 -5.42 1.57 59.27
N ALA A 351 -5.60 0.46 58.52
CA ALA A 351 -5.68 -0.87 59.12
C ALA A 351 -4.47 -1.21 59.99
N GLU A 352 -4.70 -1.52 61.26
CA GLU A 352 -3.68 -1.96 62.21
C GLU A 352 -3.06 -3.32 61.81
N ASP A 353 -3.87 -4.21 61.22
CA ASP A 353 -3.39 -5.52 60.77
C ASP A 353 -3.20 -5.56 59.24
N LYS A 354 -2.05 -5.11 58.80
CA LYS A 354 -1.61 -5.14 57.36
C LYS A 354 -1.48 -6.57 56.85
N ARG A 355 -1.29 -7.56 57.68
CA ARG A 355 -1.13 -8.97 57.30
C ARG A 355 -2.43 -9.57 56.78
N ALA A 356 -3.56 -9.17 57.37
CA ALA A 356 -4.86 -9.70 56.96
C ALA A 356 -5.29 -9.30 55.55
N LEU A 357 -4.60 -8.33 54.93
CA LEU A 357 -4.89 -7.79 53.60
C LEU A 357 -4.02 -8.35 52.50
N CYS A 358 -2.88 -8.95 52.87
CA CYS A 358 -1.97 -9.60 51.96
C CYS A 358 -2.46 -11.04 51.67
N LEU A 359 -3.43 -11.18 50.81
CA LEU A 359 -4.08 -12.45 50.56
C LEU A 359 -3.28 -13.31 49.58
N PRO A 360 -3.22 -14.64 49.79
CA PRO A 360 -2.68 -15.55 48.80
C PRO A 360 -3.40 -15.36 47.45
N SER A 361 -2.64 -15.32 46.38
CA SER A 361 -3.22 -15.09 45.03
C SER A 361 -4.12 -16.22 44.55
N GLY A 362 -4.02 -17.41 45.14
CA GLY A 362 -4.61 -18.66 44.58
C GLY A 362 -3.94 -19.15 43.30
N ILE A 363 -2.95 -18.42 42.79
CA ILE A 363 -2.22 -18.74 41.56
C ILE A 363 -0.89 -19.40 41.87
N HIS A 364 -0.18 -18.92 42.91
CA HIS A 364 1.11 -19.45 43.35
C HIS A 364 1.29 -19.19 44.86
N GLU A 365 1.86 -20.16 45.59
CA GLU A 365 2.04 -20.09 47.06
C GLU A 365 2.88 -18.91 47.54
N ASN A 366 3.87 -18.50 46.75
CA ASN A 366 4.77 -17.40 47.04
C ASN A 366 4.28 -16.04 46.55
N LEU A 367 3.06 -15.96 45.99
CA LEU A 367 2.49 -14.71 45.47
C LEU A 367 1.28 -14.29 46.33
N SER A 368 1.40 -13.15 46.98
CA SER A 368 0.29 -12.48 47.65
C SER A 368 -0.19 -11.28 46.83
N VAL A 369 -1.47 -10.94 46.90
CA VAL A 369 -2.10 -9.85 46.13
C VAL A 369 -2.92 -8.94 47.02
N ILE A 370 -2.80 -7.63 46.85
CA ILE A 370 -3.73 -6.63 47.35
C ILE A 370 -4.44 -6.03 46.11
N GLN A 371 -5.75 -6.12 46.08
CA GLN A 371 -6.57 -5.56 45.02
C GLN A 371 -6.88 -4.09 45.25
N SER A 372 -7.16 -3.29 44.23
CA SER A 372 -7.53 -1.88 44.33
C SER A 372 -8.87 -1.67 45.05
N GLY A 373 -9.78 -2.63 45.01
CA GLY A 373 -11.11 -2.52 45.64
C GLY A 373 -12.14 -1.73 44.83
N GLY A 374 -11.79 -1.40 43.56
CA GLY A 374 -12.66 -0.66 42.65
C GLY A 374 -12.25 0.81 42.45
N ALA A 375 -13.12 1.54 41.76
CA ALA A 375 -12.87 2.96 41.50
C ALA A 375 -13.16 3.84 42.74
N HIS A 376 -12.21 4.67 43.13
CA HIS A 376 -12.30 5.57 44.26
C HIS A 376 -12.40 7.04 43.81
N SER A 377 -13.02 7.89 44.64
CA SER A 377 -13.22 9.31 44.31
C SER A 377 -11.93 10.15 44.46
N THR A 378 -11.02 9.74 45.35
CA THR A 378 -9.79 10.50 45.68
C THR A 378 -8.54 9.59 45.60
N PRO A 379 -8.21 9.01 44.41
CA PRO A 379 -7.11 8.06 44.30
C PRO A 379 -5.76 8.64 44.69
N ALA A 380 -5.49 9.87 44.28
CA ALA A 380 -4.23 10.57 44.53
C ALA A 380 -3.98 10.79 46.04
N GLU A 381 -5.01 11.21 46.78
CA GLU A 381 -4.93 11.43 48.22
C GLU A 381 -4.70 10.13 49.00
N LEU A 382 -5.38 9.05 48.55
CA LEU A 382 -5.20 7.74 49.14
C LEU A 382 -3.76 7.20 48.94
N LEU A 383 -3.21 7.35 47.73
CA LEU A 383 -1.83 6.94 47.45
C LEU A 383 -0.79 7.79 48.16
N ALA A 384 -1.08 9.09 48.40
CA ALA A 384 -0.20 10.01 49.16
C ALA A 384 -0.30 9.85 50.70
N SER A 385 -1.19 8.97 51.18
CA SER A 385 -1.42 8.85 52.64
C SER A 385 -0.27 8.15 53.36
N GLU A 386 -0.11 8.46 54.66
CA GLU A 386 0.83 7.76 55.55
C GLU A 386 0.54 6.25 55.62
N ALA A 387 -0.73 5.86 55.45
CA ALA A 387 -1.12 4.45 55.39
C ALA A 387 -0.45 3.70 54.24
N MET A 388 -0.29 4.33 53.07
CA MET A 388 0.41 3.76 51.95
C MET A 388 1.92 3.59 52.21
N GLY A 389 2.55 4.60 52.78
CA GLY A 389 3.96 4.51 53.24
C GLY A 389 4.16 3.38 54.20
N GLY A 390 3.32 3.32 55.27
CA GLY A 390 3.38 2.22 56.24
C GLY A 390 3.08 0.83 55.64
N LEU A 391 2.28 0.73 54.60
CA LEU A 391 2.09 -0.54 53.86
C LEU A 391 3.37 -0.97 53.12
N LEU A 392 4.02 -0.04 52.42
CA LEU A 392 5.24 -0.32 51.67
C LEU A 392 6.41 -0.67 52.63
N ASP A 393 6.53 -0.01 53.76
CA ASP A 393 7.53 -0.34 54.81
C ASP A 393 7.30 -1.75 55.36
N TYR A 394 6.04 -2.09 55.69
CA TYR A 394 5.71 -3.44 56.09
C TYR A 394 6.06 -4.46 54.99
N ALA A 395 5.68 -4.16 53.75
CA ALA A 395 5.95 -5.06 52.61
C ALA A 395 7.46 -5.28 52.40
N ARG A 396 8.29 -4.26 52.55
CA ARG A 396 9.77 -4.38 52.47
C ARG A 396 10.36 -5.37 53.49
N THR A 397 9.73 -5.52 54.66
CA THR A 397 10.19 -6.44 55.70
C THR A 397 9.70 -7.86 55.45
N GLN A 398 8.52 -8.05 54.89
CA GLN A 398 7.88 -9.37 54.77
C GLN A 398 8.14 -10.05 53.43
N TYR A 399 8.39 -9.26 52.37
CA TYR A 399 8.54 -9.77 51.00
C TYR A 399 9.95 -9.53 50.44
N ASP A 400 10.32 -10.38 49.51
CA ASP A 400 11.59 -10.30 48.81
C ASP A 400 11.47 -9.37 47.61
N ALA A 401 10.24 -9.22 47.05
CA ALA A 401 9.92 -8.27 45.98
C ALA A 401 8.47 -7.75 46.15
N VAL A 402 8.27 -6.47 45.84
CA VAL A 402 6.95 -5.82 45.83
C VAL A 402 6.76 -5.17 44.47
N ILE A 403 5.72 -5.55 43.78
CA ILE A 403 5.37 -5.03 42.46
C ILE A 403 4.09 -4.23 42.58
N LEU A 404 4.14 -2.94 42.21
CA LEU A 404 3.00 -2.05 42.17
C LEU A 404 2.51 -1.92 40.75
N ASP A 405 1.27 -2.29 40.47
CA ASP A 405 0.62 -2.00 39.19
C ASP A 405 0.02 -0.60 39.23
N MET A 406 0.61 0.33 38.51
CA MET A 406 0.22 1.74 38.53
C MET A 406 -0.47 2.16 37.22
N PRO A 407 -1.40 3.13 37.27
CA PRO A 407 -2.04 3.64 36.06
C PRO A 407 -1.02 4.29 35.12
N SER A 408 -1.42 4.42 33.81
CA SER A 408 -0.56 5.02 32.80
C SER A 408 -0.29 6.51 33.09
N LEU A 409 0.98 6.90 32.90
CA LEU A 409 1.43 8.30 33.02
C LEU A 409 0.81 9.25 32.01
N GLY A 410 0.37 8.72 30.86
CA GLY A 410 -0.38 9.49 29.85
C GLY A 410 -1.80 9.83 30.27
N GLY A 411 -2.40 9.07 31.19
CA GLY A 411 -3.77 9.26 31.68
C GLY A 411 -3.88 10.10 32.93
N CYS A 412 -2.95 9.91 33.89
CA CYS A 412 -2.96 10.61 35.16
C CYS A 412 -1.56 10.69 35.81
N GLY A 413 -1.43 11.47 36.85
CA GLY A 413 -0.19 11.62 37.61
C GLY A 413 -0.05 10.68 38.83
N ASP A 414 -1.01 9.80 39.06
CA ASP A 414 -1.04 8.98 40.29
C ASP A 414 0.20 8.09 40.44
N ALA A 415 0.75 7.61 39.32
CA ALA A 415 1.95 6.78 39.37
C ALA A 415 3.17 7.48 39.97
N VAL A 416 3.32 8.80 39.84
CA VAL A 416 4.47 9.53 40.35
C VAL A 416 4.32 9.97 41.82
N ILE A 417 3.15 9.83 42.40
CA ILE A 417 2.90 10.18 43.84
C ILE A 417 3.82 9.35 44.76
N LEU A 418 4.13 8.12 44.34
CA LEU A 418 4.97 7.21 45.12
C LEU A 418 6.46 7.30 44.76
N ALA A 419 6.91 8.38 44.08
CA ALA A 419 8.28 8.48 43.57
C ALA A 419 9.36 8.29 44.65
N ASP A 420 9.15 8.82 45.83
CA ASP A 420 10.06 8.72 46.96
C ASP A 420 9.96 7.39 47.74
N GLN A 421 8.90 6.60 47.47
CA GLN A 421 8.60 5.38 48.21
C GLN A 421 8.89 4.12 47.43
N VAL A 422 9.14 4.23 46.11
CA VAL A 422 9.48 3.08 45.25
C VAL A 422 10.95 3.11 44.88
N ASP A 423 11.55 1.94 44.80
CA ASP A 423 12.97 1.80 44.47
C ASP A 423 13.28 1.93 42.98
N GLY A 424 12.25 1.76 42.15
CA GLY A 424 12.41 1.94 40.71
C GLY A 424 11.13 1.78 39.91
N TYR A 425 10.98 2.64 38.88
CA TYR A 425 9.91 2.56 37.89
C TYR A 425 10.30 1.71 36.71
N ILE A 426 9.41 0.81 36.32
CA ILE A 426 9.46 0.03 35.08
C ILE A 426 8.46 0.62 34.12
N LEU A 427 8.94 1.34 33.10
CA LEU A 427 8.08 1.92 32.09
C LEU A 427 7.78 0.88 31.01
N THR A 428 6.52 0.62 30.73
CA THR A 428 6.11 -0.29 29.66
C THR A 428 5.71 0.51 28.43
N ALA A 429 6.16 0.07 27.25
CA ALA A 429 5.79 0.63 25.96
C ALA A 429 5.51 -0.48 24.96
N ARG A 430 4.59 -0.24 24.01
CA ARG A 430 4.16 -1.25 23.04
C ARG A 430 4.35 -0.79 21.61
N ALA A 431 4.91 -1.67 20.79
CA ALA A 431 5.11 -1.48 19.36
C ALA A 431 3.80 -1.13 18.65
N GLY A 432 3.77 -0.03 17.90
CA GLY A 432 2.61 0.44 17.15
C GLY A 432 1.46 1.05 17.97
N VAL A 433 1.60 1.13 19.30
CA VAL A 433 0.64 1.76 20.23
C VAL A 433 1.27 3.00 20.88
N SER A 434 2.42 2.84 21.50
CA SER A 434 3.16 3.93 22.14
C SER A 434 3.61 4.97 21.14
N LYS A 435 3.42 6.25 21.47
CA LYS A 435 3.83 7.36 20.63
C LYS A 435 5.10 8.00 21.18
N ALA A 436 5.99 8.46 20.32
CA ALA A 436 7.24 9.11 20.72
C ALA A 436 7.00 10.29 21.69
N VAL A 437 5.96 11.09 21.44
CA VAL A 437 5.58 12.22 22.32
C VAL A 437 5.10 11.73 23.68
N GLY A 438 4.27 10.66 23.72
CA GLY A 438 3.77 10.07 24.96
C GLY A 438 4.89 9.52 25.85
N LEU A 439 5.84 8.78 25.23
CA LEU A 439 7.01 8.27 25.95
C LEU A 439 7.88 9.39 26.55
N ARG A 440 8.15 10.46 25.78
CA ARG A 440 8.90 11.62 26.29
C ARG A 440 8.17 12.29 27.43
N SER A 441 6.87 12.53 27.31
CA SER A 441 6.06 13.12 28.35
C SER A 441 6.03 12.26 29.63
N ALA A 442 5.95 10.93 29.49
CA ALA A 442 6.01 10.02 30.63
C ALA A 442 7.37 10.09 31.34
N LEU A 443 8.46 10.10 30.57
CA LEU A 443 9.81 10.25 31.11
C LEU A 443 10.03 11.59 31.78
N GLU A 444 9.52 12.66 31.19
CA GLU A 444 9.60 14.02 31.73
C GLU A 444 8.89 14.10 33.09
N LYS A 445 7.70 13.50 33.22
CA LYS A 445 6.99 13.40 34.50
C LYS A 445 7.78 12.65 35.58
N LEU A 446 8.38 11.49 35.20
CA LEU A 446 9.23 10.74 36.15
C LEU A 446 10.46 11.55 36.59
N ASN A 447 11.11 12.24 35.65
CA ASN A 447 12.30 13.05 35.95
C ASN A 447 11.97 14.28 36.81
N LEU A 448 10.84 14.96 36.53
CA LEU A 448 10.39 16.10 37.35
C LEU A 448 10.11 15.72 38.79
N CYS A 449 9.64 14.50 39.04
CA CYS A 449 9.40 13.97 40.39
C CYS A 449 10.63 13.23 40.95
N HIS A 450 11.81 13.36 40.35
CA HIS A 450 13.05 12.67 40.76
C HIS A 450 12.91 11.15 40.92
N ALA A 451 11.94 10.56 40.23
CA ALA A 451 11.64 9.14 40.29
C ALA A 451 12.79 8.30 39.74
N CYS A 452 13.27 7.35 40.51
CA CYS A 452 14.27 6.39 40.03
C CYS A 452 13.68 5.48 38.96
N THR A 453 14.14 5.56 37.72
CA THR A 453 13.65 4.71 36.63
C THR A 453 14.57 3.51 36.47
N ALA A 454 14.07 2.29 36.68
CA ALA A 454 14.82 1.04 36.52
C ALA A 454 15.12 0.75 35.04
N GLY A 455 14.18 1.08 34.17
CA GLY A 455 14.30 0.93 32.73
C GLY A 455 12.94 0.73 32.04
N LEU A 456 13.03 0.31 30.77
CA LEU A 456 11.88 0.15 29.89
C LEU A 456 11.65 -1.30 29.50
N VAL A 457 10.41 -1.75 29.53
CA VAL A 457 9.95 -3.02 28.97
C VAL A 457 9.28 -2.77 27.63
N TRP A 458 9.81 -3.39 26.56
CA TRP A 458 9.31 -3.24 25.22
C TRP A 458 8.40 -4.40 24.82
N LEU A 459 7.14 -4.12 24.62
CA LEU A 459 6.14 -5.11 24.19
C LEU A 459 6.11 -5.13 22.65
N THR A 460 6.55 -6.25 22.09
CA THR A 460 6.58 -6.46 20.63
C THR A 460 5.26 -7.05 20.15
N ASN A 461 4.82 -6.72 18.94
CA ASN A 461 3.72 -7.45 18.35
C ASN A 461 4.12 -8.93 18.19
N PRO A 462 3.20 -9.89 18.46
CA PRO A 462 3.47 -11.28 18.15
C PRO A 462 3.89 -11.37 16.69
N ALA A 463 5.01 -12.04 16.42
CA ALA A 463 5.39 -12.33 15.04
C ALA A 463 4.19 -13.01 14.38
N LYS A 464 3.72 -12.52 13.24
CA LYS A 464 2.79 -13.29 12.42
C LYS A 464 3.50 -14.61 12.12
N PRO A 465 2.82 -15.75 12.33
CA PRO A 465 3.39 -17.06 12.04
C PRO A 465 3.81 -17.16 10.58
#